data_79a58400d3c3ea6012e211e429bb435c
#
_entry.id   79a58400d3c3ea6012e211e429bb435c
#
_cell.length_a   1.000
_cell.length_b   1.000
_cell.length_c   1.000
_cell.angle_alpha   90.00
_cell.angle_beta   90.00
_cell.angle_gamma   90.00
#
_symmetry.space_group_name_H-M   'P 1'
#
loop_
_entity.id
_entity.type
_entity.pdbx_description
1 polymer ?
#
loop_
_entity_poly.entity_id
_entity_poly.type
_entity_poly.pdbx_seq_one_letter_code
_entity_poly.pdbx_strand_id
1 'polypeptide(L)'
;MPSVEFDASIVANYLDNPFIQLGLVLLILTFLLIVAVFTVRFFVLGKNKVSKSFARKVLLVTVPKNTGEKQDDATPNLQQIQEKIGVMESLFSTIAGIPSEKGIKAWLFGHRDVFSLELVSLKGQIHFFVAVPEHLQTYLEEQINAQFTDAFVEEMPDYNMFSSNGVIKGTMMGFKQPDFLPVKTYKKLDS
;
A
#
# COMPACT_ATOMS: atom_id res chain seq x y z
N MET A 1 56.76 8.35 22.11
CA MET A 1 55.47 8.92 21.58
C MET A 1 55.08 10.00 22.56
N PRO A 2 54.92 11.28 22.18
CA PRO A 2 54.49 12.30 23.11
C PRO A 2 53.01 12.01 23.47
N SER A 3 52.73 11.86 24.75
CA SER A 3 51.38 11.82 25.30
C SER A 3 50.71 13.19 25.04
N VAL A 4 49.70 13.23 24.22
CA VAL A 4 48.86 14.43 24.07
C VAL A 4 48.08 14.55 25.38
N GLU A 5 48.56 15.34 26.32
CA GLU A 5 47.80 15.73 27.51
C GLU A 5 46.64 16.61 27.04
N PHE A 6 45.41 16.13 27.26
CA PHE A 6 44.20 16.84 26.96
C PHE A 6 44.05 17.98 27.98
N ASP A 7 44.36 19.21 27.55
CA ASP A 7 44.30 20.36 28.45
C ASP A 7 42.86 20.79 28.65
N ALA A 8 42.24 20.35 29.74
CA ALA A 8 40.86 20.65 30.12
C ALA A 8 40.61 22.17 30.28
N SER A 9 41.65 22.97 30.49
CA SER A 9 41.52 24.42 30.64
C SER A 9 41.13 25.12 29.31
N ILE A 10 41.63 24.58 28.20
CA ILE A 10 41.31 25.09 26.87
C ILE A 10 39.81 24.89 26.58
N VAL A 11 39.29 23.71 26.90
CA VAL A 11 37.86 23.38 26.69
C VAL A 11 36.95 24.24 27.58
N ALA A 12 37.32 24.47 28.83
CA ALA A 12 36.60 25.33 29.76
C ALA A 12 36.48 26.79 29.23
N ASN A 13 37.59 27.32 28.69
CA ASN A 13 37.65 28.69 28.19
C ASN A 13 36.80 28.87 26.89
N TYR A 14 36.68 27.81 26.06
CA TYR A 14 35.78 27.82 24.93
C TYR A 14 34.29 27.74 25.35
N LEU A 15 33.97 26.98 26.39
CA LEU A 15 32.63 26.83 26.90
C LEU A 15 32.12 28.09 27.63
N ASP A 16 32.98 28.93 28.15
CA ASP A 16 32.65 30.21 28.79
C ASP A 16 32.31 31.32 27.78
N ASN A 17 32.55 31.09 26.48
CA ASN A 17 32.21 32.06 25.46
C ASN A 17 30.70 32.11 25.27
N PRO A 18 30.02 33.28 25.44
CA PRO A 18 28.56 33.41 25.36
C PRO A 18 27.99 33.01 23.98
N PHE A 19 28.74 33.18 22.89
CA PHE A 19 28.32 32.74 21.55
C PHE A 19 28.34 31.23 21.41
N ILE A 20 29.28 30.54 22.03
CA ILE A 20 29.33 29.07 22.00
C ILE A 20 28.24 28.49 22.88
N GLN A 21 27.96 29.07 24.04
CA GLN A 21 26.86 28.69 24.90
C GLN A 21 25.51 28.86 24.18
N LEU A 22 25.30 29.97 23.52
CA LEU A 22 24.07 30.21 22.72
C LEU A 22 23.93 29.19 21.59
N GLY A 23 25.03 28.89 20.89
CA GLY A 23 25.04 27.87 19.83
C GLY A 23 24.71 26.48 20.36
N LEU A 24 25.25 26.11 21.51
CA LEU A 24 25.01 24.81 22.16
C LEU A 24 23.55 24.69 22.64
N VAL A 25 22.98 25.75 23.22
CA VAL A 25 21.56 25.80 23.61
C VAL A 25 20.64 25.65 22.39
N LEU A 26 20.94 26.36 21.29
CA LEU A 26 20.18 26.21 20.05
C LEU A 26 20.26 24.80 19.46
N LEU A 27 21.44 24.17 19.51
CA LEU A 27 21.64 22.79 19.04
C LEU A 27 20.83 21.79 19.88
N ILE A 28 20.85 21.93 21.21
CA ILE A 28 20.06 21.08 22.12
C ILE A 28 18.57 21.29 21.86
N LEU A 29 18.11 22.52 21.70
CA LEU A 29 16.72 22.84 21.45
C LEU A 29 16.24 22.26 20.12
N THR A 30 17.06 22.37 19.07
CA THR A 30 16.79 21.77 17.76
C THR A 30 16.73 20.25 17.84
N PHE A 31 17.66 19.63 18.56
CA PHE A 31 17.66 18.18 18.78
C PHE A 31 16.40 17.71 19.52
N LEU A 32 16.00 18.41 20.59
CA LEU A 32 14.78 18.11 21.34
C LEU A 32 13.54 18.24 20.44
N LEU A 33 13.49 19.28 19.60
CA LEU A 33 12.39 19.48 18.66
C LEU A 33 12.29 18.33 17.65
N ILE A 34 13.42 17.90 17.09
CA ILE A 34 13.48 16.75 16.18
C ILE A 34 12.96 15.49 16.89
N VAL A 35 13.45 15.20 18.08
CA VAL A 35 13.02 14.03 18.86
C VAL A 35 11.52 14.10 19.16
N ALA A 36 11.00 15.27 19.55
CA ALA A 36 9.56 15.46 19.77
C ALA A 36 8.73 15.19 18.53
N VAL A 37 9.14 15.71 17.36
CA VAL A 37 8.44 15.47 16.08
C VAL A 37 8.45 13.99 15.72
N PHE A 38 9.59 13.30 15.83
CA PHE A 38 9.67 11.85 15.56
C PHE A 38 8.83 11.03 16.53
N THR A 39 8.80 11.40 17.81
CA THR A 39 7.99 10.72 18.83
C THR A 39 6.50 10.87 18.52
N VAL A 40 6.04 12.10 18.25
CA VAL A 40 4.65 12.37 17.85
C VAL A 40 4.31 11.57 16.60
N ARG A 41 5.17 11.59 15.58
CA ARG A 41 4.98 10.82 14.36
C ARG A 41 4.84 9.33 14.63
N PHE A 42 5.69 8.75 15.48
CA PHE A 42 5.63 7.33 15.83
C PHE A 42 4.28 6.95 16.47
N PHE A 43 3.80 7.76 17.42
CA PHE A 43 2.51 7.55 18.07
C PHE A 43 1.33 7.73 17.11
N VAL A 44 1.36 8.77 16.27
CA VAL A 44 0.28 9.04 15.31
C VAL A 44 0.21 7.95 14.23
N LEU A 45 1.34 7.51 13.69
CA LEU A 45 1.38 6.43 12.70
C LEU A 45 0.90 5.10 13.31
N GLY A 46 1.25 4.81 14.56
CA GLY A 46 0.82 3.60 15.26
C GLY A 46 -0.70 3.56 15.43
N LYS A 47 -1.31 4.64 15.93
CA LYS A 47 -2.76 4.73 16.12
C LYS A 47 -3.56 4.78 14.81
N ASN A 48 -3.03 5.47 13.80
CA ASN A 48 -3.72 5.63 12.53
C ASN A 48 -3.77 4.37 11.66
N LYS A 49 -2.84 3.44 11.82
CA LYS A 49 -2.85 2.17 11.06
C LYS A 49 -4.14 1.38 11.26
N VAL A 50 -4.60 1.27 12.49
CA VAL A 50 -5.80 0.50 12.83
C VAL A 50 -7.07 1.24 12.39
N SER A 51 -7.22 2.52 12.74
CA SER A 51 -8.42 3.29 12.43
C SER A 51 -8.69 3.43 10.93
N LYS A 52 -7.64 3.59 10.12
CA LYS A 52 -7.78 3.76 8.66
C LYS A 52 -8.09 2.46 7.92
N SER A 53 -7.74 1.31 8.48
CA SER A 53 -8.09 0.02 7.89
C SER A 53 -9.60 -0.22 7.90
N PHE A 54 -10.33 0.36 8.85
CA PHE A 54 -11.79 0.24 8.95
C PHE A 54 -12.56 1.29 8.14
N ALA A 55 -11.93 2.32 7.63
CA ALA A 55 -12.56 3.37 6.81
C ALA A 55 -12.54 3.03 5.30
N ARG A 56 -12.55 1.75 4.96
CA ARG A 56 -12.61 1.27 3.57
C ARG A 56 -13.98 0.73 3.24
N LYS A 57 -14.39 0.96 2.01
CA LYS A 57 -15.56 0.33 1.42
C LYS A 57 -15.14 -0.95 0.73
N VAL A 58 -15.91 -2.01 0.93
CA VAL A 58 -15.68 -3.31 0.29
C VAL A 58 -16.67 -3.43 -0.87
N LEU A 59 -16.12 -3.59 -2.07
CA LEU A 59 -16.89 -3.75 -3.30
C LEU A 59 -16.77 -5.19 -3.78
N LEU A 60 -17.89 -5.82 -4.06
CA LEU A 60 -17.96 -7.08 -4.79
C LEU A 60 -18.01 -6.80 -6.27
N VAL A 61 -17.06 -7.32 -7.02
CA VAL A 61 -17.00 -7.20 -8.47
C VAL A 61 -17.44 -8.53 -9.10
N THR A 62 -18.57 -8.52 -9.78
CA THR A 62 -19.07 -9.67 -10.49
C THR A 62 -18.96 -9.43 -12.00
N VAL A 63 -18.18 -10.27 -12.68
CA VAL A 63 -18.08 -10.23 -14.14
C VAL A 63 -18.86 -11.43 -14.70
N PRO A 64 -19.93 -11.21 -15.49
CA PRO A 64 -20.69 -12.31 -16.05
C PRO A 64 -19.80 -13.11 -17.01
N LYS A 65 -19.93 -14.42 -16.95
CA LYS A 65 -19.29 -15.28 -17.94
C LYS A 65 -19.99 -15.05 -19.27
N ASN A 66 -19.27 -14.52 -20.27
CA ASN A 66 -19.83 -14.28 -21.59
C ASN A 66 -20.48 -15.55 -22.14
N THR A 67 -21.81 -15.58 -22.09
CA THR A 67 -22.63 -16.70 -22.58
C THR A 67 -22.99 -16.50 -24.05
N GLY A 68 -22.61 -15.37 -24.66
CA GLY A 68 -23.05 -14.94 -26.00
C GLY A 68 -22.25 -15.47 -27.18
N GLU A 69 -21.04 -15.92 -26.98
CA GLU A 69 -20.31 -16.65 -28.01
C GLU A 69 -20.67 -18.13 -27.83
N LYS A 70 -21.31 -18.71 -28.86
CA LYS A 70 -21.47 -20.16 -28.96
C LYS A 70 -20.13 -20.78 -28.63
N GLN A 71 -20.03 -21.41 -27.46
CA GLN A 71 -18.90 -22.24 -27.12
C GLN A 71 -18.86 -23.38 -28.14
N ASP A 72 -18.11 -23.19 -29.23
CA ASP A 72 -17.35 -24.31 -29.72
C ASP A 72 -16.44 -24.70 -28.56
N ASP A 73 -16.43 -25.99 -28.20
CA ASP A 73 -15.64 -26.59 -27.12
C ASP A 73 -14.11 -26.42 -27.29
N ALA A 74 -13.69 -25.41 -28.02
CA ALA A 74 -12.31 -25.05 -28.25
C ALA A 74 -11.72 -24.38 -27.00
N THR A 75 -10.71 -24.98 -26.44
CA THR A 75 -9.86 -24.35 -25.40
C THR A 75 -9.46 -22.95 -25.85
N PRO A 76 -9.64 -21.92 -25.01
CA PRO A 76 -9.35 -20.55 -25.40
C PRO A 76 -7.90 -20.44 -25.89
N ASN A 77 -7.71 -19.81 -27.06
CA ASN A 77 -6.39 -19.59 -27.63
C ASN A 77 -5.57 -18.71 -26.68
N LEU A 78 -4.27 -18.99 -26.58
CA LEU A 78 -3.31 -18.22 -25.77
C LEU A 78 -3.44 -16.70 -26.00
N GLN A 79 -3.68 -16.28 -27.25
CA GLN A 79 -3.89 -14.88 -27.61
C GLN A 79 -5.13 -14.28 -26.94
N GLN A 80 -6.25 -14.99 -26.91
CA GLN A 80 -7.49 -14.53 -26.25
C GLN A 80 -7.28 -14.39 -24.74
N ILE A 81 -6.51 -15.30 -24.14
CA ILE A 81 -6.16 -15.20 -22.71
C ILE A 81 -5.28 -13.98 -22.47
N GLN A 82 -4.30 -13.73 -23.34
CA GLN A 82 -3.42 -12.55 -23.22
C GLN A 82 -4.18 -11.23 -23.40
N GLU A 83 -5.15 -11.18 -24.32
CA GLU A 83 -6.02 -10.00 -24.49
C GLU A 83 -6.83 -9.71 -23.23
N LYS A 84 -7.44 -10.73 -22.63
CA LYS A 84 -8.21 -10.59 -21.36
C LYS A 84 -7.32 -10.14 -20.19
N ILE A 85 -6.11 -10.66 -20.11
CA ILE A 85 -5.13 -10.22 -19.10
C ILE A 85 -4.71 -8.77 -19.36
N GLY A 86 -4.57 -8.37 -20.64
CA GLY A 86 -4.23 -7.00 -21.02
C GLY A 86 -5.25 -5.95 -20.56
N VAL A 87 -6.54 -6.28 -20.55
CA VAL A 87 -7.59 -5.43 -20.01
C VAL A 87 -7.37 -5.19 -18.50
N MET A 88 -7.06 -6.24 -17.76
CA MET A 88 -6.76 -6.15 -16.34
C MET A 88 -5.46 -5.36 -16.07
N GLU A 89 -4.44 -5.54 -16.91
CA GLU A 89 -3.18 -4.76 -16.85
C GLU A 89 -3.46 -3.26 -17.02
N SER A 90 -4.38 -2.89 -17.92
CA SER A 90 -4.82 -1.50 -18.11
C SER A 90 -5.50 -0.95 -16.86
N LEU A 91 -6.41 -1.70 -16.26
CA LEU A 91 -7.08 -1.31 -15.00
C LEU A 91 -6.07 -1.09 -13.88
N PHE A 92 -5.14 -2.02 -13.68
CA PHE A 92 -4.10 -1.90 -12.65
C PHE A 92 -3.16 -0.71 -12.91
N SER A 93 -2.82 -0.44 -14.16
CA SER A 93 -2.00 0.72 -14.54
C SER A 93 -2.73 2.03 -14.22
N THR A 94 -4.03 2.08 -14.44
CA THR A 94 -4.87 3.25 -14.12
C THR A 94 -4.93 3.47 -12.60
N ILE A 95 -5.14 2.42 -11.81
CA ILE A 95 -5.14 2.50 -10.34
C ILE A 95 -3.75 2.92 -9.82
N ALA A 96 -2.68 2.34 -10.37
CA ALA A 96 -1.31 2.69 -10.01
C ALA A 96 -0.92 4.12 -10.39
N GLY A 97 -1.59 4.70 -11.39
CA GLY A 97 -1.42 6.08 -11.82
C GLY A 97 -2.06 7.12 -10.89
N ILE A 98 -2.86 6.71 -9.91
CA ILE A 98 -3.46 7.63 -8.93
C ILE A 98 -2.34 8.32 -8.15
N PRO A 99 -2.30 9.68 -8.14
CA PRO A 99 -1.25 10.40 -7.46
C PRO A 99 -1.27 10.12 -5.96
N SER A 100 -0.17 9.62 -5.41
CA SER A 100 -0.06 9.43 -3.97
C SER A 100 -0.12 10.77 -3.23
N GLU A 101 -0.76 10.78 -2.08
CA GLU A 101 -0.73 11.95 -1.19
C GLU A 101 0.71 12.39 -0.92
N LYS A 102 1.01 13.68 -1.18
CA LYS A 102 2.34 14.27 -0.98
C LYS A 102 2.29 15.38 0.07
N GLY A 103 3.46 15.75 0.60
CA GLY A 103 3.61 16.87 1.51
C GLY A 103 3.72 16.49 2.98
N ILE A 104 3.81 17.51 3.83
CA ILE A 104 4.07 17.38 5.28
C ILE A 104 2.96 16.58 5.97
N LYS A 105 1.70 16.70 5.52
CA LYS A 105 0.57 15.95 6.06
C LYS A 105 0.72 14.44 5.80
N ALA A 106 1.05 14.04 4.57
CA ALA A 106 1.27 12.65 4.23
C ALA A 106 2.49 12.08 4.95
N TRP A 107 3.55 12.89 5.11
CA TRP A 107 4.73 12.50 5.87
C TRP A 107 4.42 12.28 7.36
N LEU A 108 3.59 13.14 7.99
CA LEU A 108 3.27 13.07 9.40
C LEU A 108 2.22 12.01 9.73
N PHE A 109 1.17 11.91 8.91
CA PHE A 109 0.00 11.04 9.16
C PHE A 109 0.02 9.73 8.38
N GLY A 110 0.95 9.55 7.44
CA GLY A 110 1.04 8.41 6.53
C GLY A 110 0.04 8.49 5.38
N HIS A 111 0.24 7.62 4.39
CA HIS A 111 -0.65 7.51 3.23
C HIS A 111 -2.00 6.90 3.63
N ARG A 112 -3.08 7.39 3.00
CA ARG A 112 -4.45 6.93 3.24
C ARG A 112 -4.93 6.00 2.13
N ASP A 113 -4.39 6.17 0.93
CA ASP A 113 -4.89 5.52 -0.27
C ASP A 113 -4.25 4.14 -0.41
N VAL A 114 -4.89 3.16 0.20
CA VAL A 114 -4.50 1.75 0.09
C VAL A 114 -5.67 0.98 -0.51
N PHE A 115 -5.43 0.36 -1.65
CA PHE A 115 -6.34 -0.58 -2.30
C PHE A 115 -5.97 -2.01 -1.90
N SER A 116 -6.97 -2.83 -1.65
CA SER A 116 -6.81 -4.27 -1.50
C SER A 116 -7.62 -4.97 -2.59
N LEU A 117 -6.99 -5.87 -3.31
CA LEU A 117 -7.63 -6.73 -4.31
C LEU A 117 -7.62 -8.15 -3.76
N GLU A 118 -8.78 -8.72 -3.59
CA GLU A 118 -8.96 -9.94 -2.81
C GLU A 118 -9.70 -10.99 -3.61
N LEU A 119 -9.14 -12.17 -3.67
CA LEU A 119 -9.76 -13.38 -4.21
C LEU A 119 -10.20 -14.24 -3.04
N VAL A 120 -11.51 -14.40 -2.87
CA VAL A 120 -12.07 -15.10 -1.73
C VAL A 120 -12.93 -16.26 -2.20
N SER A 121 -12.64 -17.45 -1.69
CA SER A 121 -13.50 -18.62 -1.90
C SER A 121 -14.43 -18.79 -0.72
N LEU A 122 -15.71 -18.56 -0.93
CA LEU A 122 -16.78 -18.76 0.07
C LEU A 122 -17.75 -19.80 -0.43
N LYS A 123 -17.98 -20.83 0.36
CA LYS A 123 -18.94 -21.92 0.06
C LYS A 123 -18.73 -22.54 -1.34
N GLY A 124 -17.48 -22.63 -1.79
CA GLY A 124 -17.14 -23.20 -3.10
C GLY A 124 -17.28 -22.25 -4.29
N GLN A 125 -17.64 -20.99 -4.07
CA GLN A 125 -17.69 -19.96 -5.10
C GLN A 125 -16.53 -18.97 -4.91
N ILE A 126 -15.96 -18.48 -6.03
CA ILE A 126 -14.89 -17.50 -6.03
C ILE A 126 -15.52 -16.12 -6.21
N HIS A 127 -15.17 -15.25 -5.30
CA HIS A 127 -15.58 -13.85 -5.28
C HIS A 127 -14.39 -12.93 -5.43
N PHE A 128 -14.57 -11.84 -6.16
CA PHE A 128 -13.57 -10.78 -6.32
C PHE A 128 -14.01 -9.59 -5.48
N PHE A 129 -13.26 -9.30 -4.43
CA PHE A 129 -13.50 -8.12 -3.61
C PHE A 129 -12.42 -7.07 -3.85
N VAL A 130 -12.83 -5.82 -3.77
CA VAL A 130 -11.92 -4.69 -3.80
C VAL A 130 -12.23 -3.79 -2.60
N ALA A 131 -11.27 -3.66 -1.70
CA ALA A 131 -11.39 -2.70 -0.61
C ALA A 131 -10.71 -1.38 -1.02
N VAL A 132 -11.48 -0.30 -0.98
CA VAL A 132 -11.09 1.01 -1.51
C VAL A 132 -11.38 2.10 -0.47
N PRO A 133 -10.56 3.18 -0.39
CA PRO A 133 -10.91 4.36 0.38
C PRO A 133 -12.23 4.96 -0.10
N GLU A 134 -13.10 5.39 0.82
CA GLU A 134 -14.45 5.88 0.50
C GLU A 134 -14.45 6.98 -0.57
N HIS A 135 -13.50 7.91 -0.53
CA HIS A 135 -13.40 9.01 -1.50
C HIS A 135 -12.97 8.60 -2.91
N LEU A 136 -12.47 7.38 -3.09
CA LEU A 136 -12.05 6.82 -4.38
C LEU A 136 -13.00 5.73 -4.89
N GLN A 137 -14.10 5.44 -4.17
CA GLN A 137 -15.06 4.41 -4.53
C GLN A 137 -15.64 4.65 -5.93
N THR A 138 -16.27 5.79 -6.16
CA THR A 138 -16.89 6.14 -7.45
C THR A 138 -15.90 6.08 -8.60
N TYR A 139 -14.69 6.62 -8.37
CA TYR A 139 -13.62 6.57 -9.38
C TYR A 139 -13.29 5.12 -9.77
N LEU A 140 -13.14 4.24 -8.78
CA LEU A 140 -12.81 2.83 -9.06
C LEU A 140 -13.95 2.12 -9.77
N GLU A 141 -15.22 2.36 -9.37
CA GLU A 141 -16.40 1.80 -10.03
C GLU A 141 -16.45 2.22 -11.51
N GLU A 142 -16.23 3.50 -11.80
CA GLU A 142 -16.15 4.02 -13.17
C GLU A 142 -15.03 3.36 -13.99
N GLN A 143 -13.85 3.18 -13.39
CA GLN A 143 -12.72 2.53 -14.07
C GLN A 143 -12.98 1.04 -14.34
N ILE A 144 -13.62 0.33 -13.42
CA ILE A 144 -14.02 -1.07 -13.62
C ILE A 144 -15.04 -1.15 -14.76
N ASN A 145 -16.08 -0.33 -14.72
CA ASN A 145 -17.14 -0.32 -15.74
C ASN A 145 -16.62 0.11 -17.12
N ALA A 146 -15.63 0.99 -17.19
CA ALA A 146 -14.99 1.39 -18.44
C ALA A 146 -14.20 0.26 -19.10
N GLN A 147 -13.59 -0.62 -18.32
CA GLN A 147 -12.82 -1.76 -18.84
C GLN A 147 -13.68 -3.03 -19.01
N PHE A 148 -14.69 -3.20 -18.16
CA PHE A 148 -15.60 -4.33 -18.11
C PHE A 148 -17.03 -3.81 -18.12
N THR A 149 -17.57 -3.54 -19.31
CA THR A 149 -18.90 -2.94 -19.50
C THR A 149 -20.03 -3.75 -18.89
N ASP A 150 -19.86 -5.06 -18.80
CA ASP A 150 -20.84 -6.00 -18.25
C ASP A 150 -20.56 -6.34 -16.76
N ALA A 151 -19.57 -5.69 -16.15
CA ALA A 151 -19.26 -5.91 -14.74
C ALA A 151 -20.32 -5.28 -13.85
N PHE A 152 -20.67 -5.98 -12.79
CA PHE A 152 -21.55 -5.48 -11.74
C PHE A 152 -20.73 -5.23 -10.50
N VAL A 153 -20.74 -3.99 -10.00
CA VAL A 153 -20.01 -3.57 -8.81
C VAL A 153 -21.02 -3.22 -7.74
N GLU A 154 -20.93 -3.89 -6.61
CA GLU A 154 -21.87 -3.75 -5.49
C GLU A 154 -21.11 -3.51 -4.20
N GLU A 155 -21.53 -2.53 -3.39
CA GLU A 155 -21.00 -2.34 -2.05
C GLU A 155 -21.53 -3.45 -1.13
N MET A 156 -20.60 -4.17 -0.52
CA MET A 156 -20.92 -5.25 0.41
C MET A 156 -20.42 -4.93 1.82
N PRO A 157 -21.15 -5.37 2.86
CA PRO A 157 -20.60 -5.34 4.20
C PRO A 157 -19.33 -6.22 4.26
N ASP A 158 -18.43 -5.86 5.17
CA ASP A 158 -17.19 -6.62 5.35
C ASP A 158 -17.51 -8.10 5.64
N TYR A 159 -16.83 -8.98 4.92
CA TYR A 159 -17.06 -10.42 5.04
C TYR A 159 -16.14 -11.03 6.10
N ASN A 160 -16.68 -11.93 6.90
CA ASN A 160 -15.92 -12.66 7.90
C ASN A 160 -15.58 -14.09 7.40
N MET A 161 -14.30 -14.33 7.15
CA MET A 161 -13.80 -15.67 6.78
C MET A 161 -13.55 -16.57 7.97
N PHE A 162 -13.53 -16.02 9.17
CA PHE A 162 -13.13 -16.76 10.36
C PHE A 162 -14.33 -17.40 11.05
N SER A 163 -14.27 -18.69 11.28
CA SER A 163 -15.23 -19.39 12.12
C SER A 163 -14.63 -19.60 13.53
N SER A 164 -15.48 -19.58 14.56
CA SER A 164 -15.05 -19.76 15.94
C SER A 164 -14.36 -21.11 16.22
N ASN A 165 -14.66 -22.12 15.40
CA ASN A 165 -14.16 -23.50 15.56
C ASN A 165 -13.16 -23.90 14.45
N GLY A 166 -12.71 -22.93 13.64
CA GLY A 166 -11.81 -23.18 12.52
C GLY A 166 -10.33 -23.11 12.89
N VAL A 167 -9.49 -23.83 12.15
CA VAL A 167 -8.03 -23.66 12.21
C VAL A 167 -7.62 -22.63 11.17
N ILE A 168 -7.01 -21.53 11.62
CA ILE A 168 -6.53 -20.48 10.75
C ILE A 168 -5.08 -20.77 10.37
N LYS A 169 -4.79 -20.78 9.06
CA LYS A 169 -3.44 -20.86 8.52
C LYS A 169 -3.25 -19.71 7.57
N GLY A 170 -2.11 -19.04 7.65
CA GLY A 170 -1.75 -17.90 6.79
C GLY A 170 -0.33 -18.05 6.29
N THR A 171 -0.06 -17.46 5.12
CA THR A 171 1.29 -17.33 4.57
C THR A 171 1.43 -15.98 3.89
N MET A 172 2.66 -15.53 3.77
CA MET A 172 3.00 -14.31 3.05
C MET A 172 3.97 -14.66 1.93
N MET A 173 3.69 -14.16 0.74
CA MET A 173 4.58 -14.30 -0.41
C MET A 173 5.19 -12.94 -0.75
N GLY A 174 6.46 -12.95 -1.10
CA GLY A 174 7.20 -11.76 -1.51
C GLY A 174 8.27 -12.13 -2.55
N PHE A 175 8.83 -11.12 -3.18
CA PHE A 175 9.94 -11.34 -4.10
C PHE A 175 11.21 -11.65 -3.31
N LYS A 176 11.94 -12.67 -3.76
CA LYS A 176 13.26 -13.02 -3.20
C LYS A 176 14.34 -12.01 -3.60
N GLN A 177 14.18 -11.41 -4.79
CA GLN A 177 15.09 -10.41 -5.34
C GLN A 177 14.59 -9.00 -5.04
N PRO A 178 15.45 -7.98 -5.05
CA PRO A 178 15.06 -6.59 -4.88
C PRO A 178 14.03 -6.13 -5.92
N ASP A 179 13.12 -5.26 -5.51
CA ASP A 179 11.96 -4.80 -6.29
C ASP A 179 12.32 -4.05 -7.59
N PHE A 180 13.56 -3.57 -7.71
CA PHE A 180 14.04 -2.92 -8.93
C PHE A 180 14.43 -3.88 -10.06
N LEU A 181 14.49 -5.19 -9.78
CA LEU A 181 14.77 -6.18 -10.80
C LEU A 181 13.50 -6.52 -11.59
N PRO A 182 13.61 -6.62 -12.93
CA PRO A 182 12.46 -6.93 -13.77
C PRO A 182 11.92 -8.34 -13.48
N VAL A 183 10.63 -8.43 -13.27
CA VAL A 183 9.92 -9.70 -13.10
C VAL A 183 9.51 -10.24 -14.47
N LYS A 184 9.63 -11.55 -14.66
CA LYS A 184 9.14 -12.22 -15.88
C LYS A 184 7.60 -12.12 -15.90
N THR A 185 7.07 -11.44 -16.90
CA THR A 185 5.61 -11.25 -17.05
C THR A 185 5.00 -12.38 -17.88
N TYR A 186 3.67 -12.50 -17.85
CA TYR A 186 2.91 -13.48 -18.64
C TYR A 186 3.24 -13.49 -20.13
N LYS A 187 3.65 -12.34 -20.71
CA LYS A 187 4.09 -12.22 -22.13
C LYS A 187 5.36 -13.02 -22.45
N LYS A 188 6.13 -13.38 -21.43
CA LYS A 188 7.40 -14.12 -21.55
C LYS A 188 7.33 -15.49 -20.86
N LEU A 189 6.18 -15.89 -20.37
CA LEU A 189 5.95 -17.23 -19.85
C LEU A 189 5.53 -18.11 -21.02
N ASP A 190 6.40 -19.04 -21.42
CA ASP A 190 6.03 -20.11 -22.32
C ASP A 190 5.07 -21.04 -21.56
N SER A 191 3.98 -21.37 -22.21
CA SER A 191 2.95 -22.29 -21.70
C SER A 191 3.47 -23.73 -21.67
#